data_34f094b4e230fc0d779f1182b776ebba
#
_entry.id   34f094b4e230fc0d779f1182b776ebba
#
_cell.length_a   1.000
_cell.length_b   1.000
_cell.length_c   1.000
_cell.angle_alpha   90.00
_cell.angle_beta   90.00
_cell.angle_gamma   90.00
#
_symmetry.space_group_name_H-M   'P 1'
#
loop_
_entity.id
_entity.type
_entity.pdbx_description
1 polymer ?
#
loop_
_entity_poly.entity_id
_entity_poly.type
_entity_poly.pdbx_seq_one_letter_code
_entity_poly.pdbx_strand_id
1 'polypeptide(L)'
;MKNGWSVKKLNHLILTSETYRRSSRHPDPESLAEKDPKGQLYARFLPRRLVAEEIRDAMLWVSGELNPRVGGIPVRPDINPEVAFQPRQIMGGTASVYEPDPLPEQRNRRTIYAEKLRGLRDPFLEAFNQPGPDASCELRESSTVAPQALTLLNAEEVQDRALAFAARLLKENRNDSEIIKRAFELALGRA
;
A
#
# COMPACT_ATOMS: atom_id res chain seq x y z
N MET A 1 -35.36 0.53 1.36
CA MET A 1 -34.23 1.46 1.32
C MET A 1 -34.19 2.34 2.57
N LYS A 2 -34.14 1.67 3.73
CA LYS A 2 -34.22 2.30 5.06
C LYS A 2 -33.03 3.23 5.44
N ASN A 3 -31.93 3.22 4.66
CA ASN A 3 -30.69 3.93 5.01
C ASN A 3 -30.38 5.17 4.15
N GLY A 4 -31.35 5.66 3.37
CA GLY A 4 -31.20 6.89 2.57
C GLY A 4 -30.05 6.86 1.56
N TRP A 5 -29.72 5.69 0.98
CA TRP A 5 -28.64 5.50 -0.02
C TRP A 5 -27.23 5.92 0.47
N SER A 6 -27.01 5.96 1.79
CA SER A 6 -25.70 6.32 2.34
C SER A 6 -24.68 5.19 2.17
N VAL A 7 -23.69 5.40 1.30
CA VAL A 7 -22.55 4.50 1.10
C VAL A 7 -21.76 4.31 2.42
N LYS A 8 -21.61 5.37 3.21
CA LYS A 8 -20.95 5.30 4.51
C LYS A 8 -21.64 4.33 5.47
N LYS A 9 -22.99 4.36 5.53
CA LYS A 9 -23.77 3.43 6.36
C LYS A 9 -23.65 1.99 5.86
N LEU A 10 -23.64 1.79 4.54
CA LEU A 10 -23.46 0.47 3.93
C LEU A 10 -22.06 -0.09 4.28
N ASN A 11 -21.01 0.69 4.09
CA ASN A 11 -19.65 0.29 4.44
C ASN A 11 -19.54 -0.05 5.93
N HIS A 12 -20.13 0.77 6.80
CA HIS A 12 -20.16 0.48 8.24
C HIS A 12 -20.85 -0.86 8.54
N LEU A 13 -22.00 -1.13 7.92
CA LEU A 13 -22.71 -2.39 8.10
C LEU A 13 -21.86 -3.60 7.67
N ILE A 14 -21.17 -3.51 6.52
CA ILE A 14 -20.30 -4.56 6.02
C ILE A 14 -19.13 -4.78 6.99
N LEU A 15 -18.40 -3.73 7.32
CA LEU A 15 -17.19 -3.80 8.15
C LEU A 15 -17.46 -4.28 9.58
N THR A 16 -18.65 -4.02 10.12
CA THR A 16 -19.05 -4.45 11.47
C THR A 16 -19.75 -5.81 11.50
N SER A 17 -20.02 -6.42 10.33
CA SER A 17 -20.64 -7.74 10.26
C SER A 17 -19.72 -8.83 10.83
N GLU A 18 -20.31 -9.85 11.46
CA GLU A 18 -19.57 -11.01 11.95
C GLU A 18 -18.79 -11.71 10.84
N THR A 19 -19.36 -11.78 9.64
CA THR A 19 -18.73 -12.40 8.47
C THR A 19 -17.43 -11.68 8.09
N TYR A 20 -17.44 -10.35 8.01
CA TYR A 20 -16.24 -9.57 7.67
C TYR A 20 -15.16 -9.62 8.76
N ARG A 21 -15.57 -9.73 10.03
CA ARG A 21 -14.69 -9.77 11.21
C ARG A 21 -14.16 -11.15 11.55
N ARG A 22 -14.45 -12.17 10.74
CA ARG A 22 -13.94 -13.53 10.99
C ARG A 22 -12.41 -13.56 10.87
N SER A 23 -11.81 -14.42 11.71
CA SER A 23 -10.39 -14.73 11.64
C SER A 23 -10.03 -15.38 10.29
N SER A 24 -8.79 -15.22 9.85
CA SER A 24 -8.23 -15.99 8.74
C SER A 24 -7.97 -17.45 9.10
N ARG A 25 -7.87 -17.77 10.39
CA ARG A 25 -7.71 -19.13 10.91
C ARG A 25 -9.08 -19.70 11.28
N HIS A 26 -9.38 -20.87 10.76
CA HIS A 26 -10.56 -21.63 11.12
C HIS A 26 -10.21 -22.62 12.23
N PRO A 27 -11.11 -22.85 13.23
CA PRO A 27 -10.86 -23.82 14.32
C PRO A 27 -10.64 -25.25 13.83
N ASP A 28 -11.33 -25.63 12.75
CA ASP A 28 -11.26 -26.95 12.11
C ASP A 28 -10.87 -26.75 10.63
N PRO A 29 -9.57 -26.70 10.31
CA PRO A 29 -9.11 -26.48 8.95
C PRO A 29 -9.32 -27.68 8.02
N GLU A 30 -9.35 -28.90 8.56
CA GLU A 30 -9.56 -30.14 7.77
C GLU A 30 -10.99 -30.21 7.23
N SER A 31 -11.98 -30.06 8.10
CA SER A 31 -13.38 -30.00 7.71
C SER A 31 -13.67 -28.83 6.75
N LEU A 32 -12.99 -27.70 6.95
CA LEU A 32 -13.14 -26.56 6.04
C LEU A 32 -12.56 -26.86 4.65
N ALA A 33 -11.40 -27.50 4.58
CA ALA A 33 -10.77 -27.87 3.29
C ALA A 33 -11.65 -28.83 2.49
N GLU A 34 -12.39 -29.72 3.17
CA GLU A 34 -13.32 -30.64 2.53
C GLU A 34 -14.61 -29.94 2.06
N LYS A 35 -15.21 -29.10 2.93
CA LYS A 35 -16.53 -28.47 2.67
C LYS A 35 -16.48 -27.20 1.85
N ASP A 36 -15.38 -26.43 1.96
CA ASP A 36 -15.20 -25.15 1.27
C ASP A 36 -13.77 -24.92 0.80
N PRO A 37 -13.25 -25.78 -0.09
CA PRO A 37 -11.86 -25.68 -0.57
C PRO A 37 -11.56 -24.36 -1.28
N LYS A 38 -12.57 -23.70 -1.84
CA LYS A 38 -12.45 -22.43 -2.56
C LYS A 38 -12.73 -21.20 -1.68
N GLY A 39 -13.13 -21.38 -0.43
CA GLY A 39 -13.44 -20.25 0.48
C GLY A 39 -14.67 -19.43 0.09
N GLN A 40 -15.66 -20.05 -0.58
CA GLN A 40 -16.85 -19.36 -1.08
C GLN A 40 -17.97 -19.21 -0.05
N LEU A 41 -17.92 -19.99 1.04
CA LEU A 41 -18.94 -19.96 2.10
C LEU A 41 -18.64 -18.93 3.21
N TYR A 42 -17.59 -18.13 3.05
CA TYR A 42 -17.19 -17.10 4.02
C TYR A 42 -17.01 -17.63 5.46
N ALA A 43 -16.61 -18.88 5.62
CA ALA A 43 -16.37 -19.49 6.91
C ALA A 43 -15.16 -18.90 7.64
N ARG A 44 -14.23 -18.31 6.91
CA ARG A 44 -13.08 -17.54 7.39
C ARG A 44 -12.81 -16.34 6.50
N PHE A 45 -12.01 -15.38 6.98
CA PHE A 45 -11.47 -14.34 6.12
C PHE A 45 -10.33 -14.92 5.28
N LEU A 46 -10.46 -14.86 3.96
CA LEU A 46 -9.39 -15.33 3.07
C LEU A 46 -8.26 -14.30 3.04
N PRO A 47 -7.03 -14.69 3.41
CA PRO A 47 -5.88 -13.81 3.23
C PRO A 47 -5.74 -13.43 1.75
N ARG A 48 -5.56 -12.15 1.49
CA ARG A 48 -5.26 -11.64 0.16
C ARG A 48 -3.93 -10.91 0.15
N ARG A 49 -3.31 -10.87 -1.01
CA ARG A 49 -2.14 -10.03 -1.20
C ARG A 49 -2.54 -8.55 -1.17
N LEU A 50 -1.68 -7.72 -0.59
CA LEU A 50 -1.84 -6.27 -0.66
C LEU A 50 -1.61 -5.81 -2.10
N VAL A 51 -2.39 -4.84 -2.56
CA VAL A 51 -2.16 -4.16 -3.83
C VAL A 51 -1.06 -3.11 -3.68
N ALA A 52 -0.49 -2.66 -4.79
CA ALA A 52 0.63 -1.73 -4.83
C ALA A 52 0.45 -0.51 -3.89
N GLU A 53 -0.72 0.12 -3.97
CA GLU A 53 -1.05 1.29 -3.16
C GLU A 53 -1.13 0.98 -1.66
N GLU A 54 -1.63 -0.21 -1.31
CA GLU A 54 -1.69 -0.65 0.08
C GLU A 54 -0.30 -0.95 0.64
N ILE A 55 0.61 -1.49 -0.17
CA ILE A 55 2.00 -1.75 0.24
C ILE A 55 2.69 -0.42 0.55
N ARG A 56 2.62 0.57 -0.33
CA ARG A 56 3.20 1.89 -0.09
C ARG A 56 2.57 2.58 1.11
N ASP A 57 1.24 2.59 1.22
CA ASP A 57 0.55 3.20 2.35
C ASP A 57 0.91 2.51 3.68
N ALA A 58 1.07 1.17 3.68
CA ALA A 58 1.49 0.40 4.85
C ALA A 58 2.93 0.74 5.27
N MET A 59 3.87 0.87 4.33
CA MET A 59 5.25 1.29 4.63
C MET A 59 5.28 2.68 5.27
N LEU A 60 4.54 3.64 4.75
CA LEU A 60 4.42 4.98 5.32
C LEU A 60 3.76 4.97 6.71
N TRP A 61 2.78 4.12 6.92
CA TRP A 61 2.13 3.97 8.23
C TRP A 61 3.08 3.37 9.26
N VAL A 62 3.78 2.30 8.91
CA VAL A 62 4.70 1.59 9.80
C VAL A 62 5.89 2.48 10.17
N SER A 63 6.44 3.22 9.20
CA SER A 63 7.53 4.19 9.44
C SER A 63 7.09 5.41 10.27
N GLY A 64 5.78 5.65 10.40
CA GLY A 64 5.24 6.81 11.10
C GLY A 64 5.22 8.09 10.28
N GLU A 65 5.45 8.00 8.99
CA GLU A 65 5.55 9.16 8.09
C GLU A 65 4.28 9.42 7.28
N LEU A 66 3.25 8.56 7.42
CA LEU A 66 2.00 8.75 6.69
C LEU A 66 1.29 10.03 7.10
N ASN A 67 1.07 10.91 6.15
CA ASN A 67 0.17 12.05 6.31
C ASN A 67 -1.29 11.60 6.06
N PRO A 68 -2.15 11.55 7.08
CA PRO A 68 -3.52 11.04 6.98
C PRO A 68 -4.52 12.06 6.37
N ARG A 69 -4.06 13.22 5.94
CA ARG A 69 -4.93 14.28 5.42
C ARG A 69 -5.81 13.78 4.27
N VAL A 70 -7.11 14.02 4.37
CA VAL A 70 -8.12 13.63 3.39
C VAL A 70 -8.47 14.81 2.48
N GLY A 71 -8.61 14.54 1.17
CA GLY A 71 -9.03 15.55 0.18
C GLY A 71 -7.91 16.53 -0.21
N GLY A 72 -8.27 17.54 -0.96
CA GLY A 72 -7.34 18.54 -1.50
C GLY A 72 -6.75 18.15 -2.86
N ILE A 73 -5.76 18.91 -3.31
CA ILE A 73 -5.08 18.69 -4.57
C ILE A 73 -4.23 17.41 -4.53
N PRO A 74 -4.05 16.72 -5.66
CA PRO A 74 -3.11 15.60 -5.78
C PRO A 74 -1.70 16.00 -5.35
N VAL A 75 -0.94 15.03 -4.89
CA VAL A 75 0.46 15.20 -4.46
C VAL A 75 1.39 14.43 -5.39
N ARG A 76 2.63 14.86 -5.45
CA ARG A 76 3.69 14.22 -6.23
C ARG A 76 4.67 13.52 -5.27
N PRO A 77 4.51 12.21 -5.04
CA PRO A 77 5.46 11.42 -4.26
C PRO A 77 6.86 11.40 -4.90
N ASP A 78 7.88 11.00 -4.11
CA ASP A 78 9.15 10.62 -4.70
C ASP A 78 8.97 9.40 -5.59
N ILE A 79 9.63 9.40 -6.73
CA ILE A 79 9.80 8.25 -7.61
C ILE A 79 11.27 8.15 -7.98
N ASN A 80 11.69 6.98 -8.48
CA ASN A 80 13.06 6.78 -8.91
C ASN A 80 13.54 7.95 -9.81
N PRO A 81 14.66 8.63 -9.46
CA PRO A 81 15.15 9.81 -10.18
C PRO A 81 15.40 9.54 -11.67
N GLU A 82 15.88 8.35 -12.04
CA GLU A 82 16.13 7.99 -13.44
C GLU A 82 14.83 8.01 -14.27
N VAL A 83 13.70 7.68 -13.64
CA VAL A 83 12.39 7.72 -14.27
C VAL A 83 11.83 9.15 -14.29
N ALA A 84 12.04 9.90 -13.20
CA ALA A 84 11.60 11.29 -13.08
C ALA A 84 12.28 12.22 -14.11
N PHE A 85 13.54 11.96 -14.41
CA PHE A 85 14.35 12.72 -15.36
C PHE A 85 14.23 12.25 -16.82
N GLN A 86 13.20 11.55 -17.20
CA GLN A 86 13.00 11.19 -18.61
C GLN A 86 12.98 12.48 -19.48
N PRO A 87 14.00 12.69 -20.36
CA PRO A 87 14.04 13.89 -21.17
C PRO A 87 12.92 13.83 -22.22
N ARG A 88 11.92 14.70 -22.10
CA ARG A 88 11.03 14.98 -23.21
C ARG A 88 11.67 16.08 -24.06
N GLN A 89 11.99 15.77 -25.30
CA GLN A 89 12.29 16.81 -26.27
C GLN A 89 11.02 17.60 -26.57
N ILE A 90 10.90 18.77 -25.97
CA ILE A 90 9.83 19.71 -26.25
C ILE A 90 10.52 20.92 -26.88
N MET A 91 10.26 21.18 -28.18
CA MET A 91 10.78 22.35 -28.94
C MET A 91 12.30 22.56 -28.81
N GLY A 92 13.09 21.47 -28.85
CA GLY A 92 14.56 21.55 -28.80
C GLY A 92 15.16 21.71 -27.39
N GLY A 93 14.37 21.60 -26.34
CA GLY A 93 14.82 21.62 -24.93
C GLY A 93 14.54 20.32 -24.20
N THR A 94 15.28 20.07 -23.12
CA THR A 94 14.98 19.02 -22.14
C THR A 94 14.19 19.62 -20.99
N ALA A 95 12.99 19.10 -20.70
CA ALA A 95 12.23 19.50 -19.52
C ALA A 95 12.11 18.30 -18.57
N SER A 96 12.28 18.55 -17.28
CA SER A 96 11.89 17.57 -16.24
C SER A 96 10.39 17.32 -16.35
N VAL A 97 10.01 16.05 -16.45
CA VAL A 97 8.60 15.67 -16.61
C VAL A 97 7.91 15.57 -15.28
N TYR A 98 8.67 15.32 -14.23
CA TYR A 98 8.15 15.08 -12.90
C TYR A 98 9.08 15.67 -11.82
N GLU A 99 8.52 16.52 -10.99
CA GLU A 99 9.18 17.06 -9.81
C GLU A 99 8.35 16.68 -8.58
N PRO A 100 8.93 15.92 -7.63
CA PRO A 100 8.26 15.61 -6.37
C PRO A 100 7.90 16.89 -5.60
N ASP A 101 6.84 16.85 -4.80
CA ASP A 101 6.54 17.94 -3.90
C ASP A 101 7.70 18.16 -2.90
N PRO A 102 8.05 19.41 -2.55
CA PRO A 102 9.27 19.71 -1.83
C PRO A 102 9.30 19.17 -0.38
N LEU A 103 8.13 19.07 0.26
CA LEU A 103 8.05 18.67 1.65
C LEU A 103 7.61 17.22 1.83
N PRO A 104 8.25 16.44 2.73
CA PRO A 104 7.84 15.06 3.03
C PRO A 104 6.37 14.94 3.43
N GLU A 105 5.83 15.89 4.19
CA GLU A 105 4.40 15.89 4.59
C GLU A 105 3.46 15.98 3.39
N GLN A 106 3.89 16.58 2.29
CA GLN A 106 3.13 16.62 1.04
C GLN A 106 3.25 15.29 0.32
N ARG A 107 4.47 14.76 0.16
CA ARG A 107 4.75 13.53 -0.58
C ARG A 107 4.21 12.28 0.08
N ASN A 108 4.18 12.23 1.42
CA ASN A 108 3.86 11.05 2.21
C ASN A 108 2.36 10.89 2.50
N ARG A 109 1.49 11.39 1.63
CA ARG A 109 0.05 11.14 1.69
C ARG A 109 -0.27 9.75 1.15
N ARG A 110 -1.48 9.26 1.48
CA ARG A 110 -1.98 8.00 0.92
C ARG A 110 -1.91 8.01 -0.60
N THR A 111 -1.53 6.89 -1.17
CA THR A 111 -1.31 6.71 -2.62
C THR A 111 -2.54 7.03 -3.48
N ILE A 112 -3.76 6.97 -2.90
CA ILE A 112 -4.97 7.41 -3.59
C ILE A 112 -4.96 8.89 -3.98
N TYR A 113 -4.14 9.72 -3.30
CA TYR A 113 -3.96 11.14 -3.59
C TYR A 113 -2.75 11.44 -4.48
N ALA A 114 -1.98 10.41 -4.87
CA ALA A 114 -0.84 10.59 -5.76
C ALA A 114 -1.30 10.94 -7.18
N GLU A 115 -0.66 11.96 -7.75
CA GLU A 115 -0.85 12.33 -9.15
C GLU A 115 -0.41 11.19 -10.06
N LYS A 116 -1.23 10.85 -11.05
CA LYS A 116 -0.90 9.86 -12.08
C LYS A 116 -0.72 10.57 -13.42
N LEU A 117 0.49 10.50 -13.93
CA LEU A 117 0.83 11.04 -15.25
C LEU A 117 0.78 9.93 -16.30
N ARG A 118 0.15 10.21 -17.44
CA ARG A 118 0.21 9.31 -18.60
C ARG A 118 1.65 9.26 -19.12
N GLY A 119 2.10 8.04 -19.43
CA GLY A 119 3.46 7.83 -19.94
C GLY A 119 4.56 7.93 -18.88
N LEU A 120 4.22 8.14 -17.61
CA LEU A 120 5.15 8.05 -16.48
C LEU A 120 4.57 7.14 -15.41
N ARG A 121 5.18 6.00 -15.20
CA ARG A 121 4.76 5.04 -14.18
C ARG A 121 5.77 5.04 -13.04
N ASP A 122 5.26 4.98 -11.83
CA ASP A 122 6.06 4.73 -10.65
C ASP A 122 6.57 3.27 -10.69
N PRO A 123 7.89 3.03 -10.78
CA PRO A 123 8.43 1.69 -10.93
C PRO A 123 8.12 0.77 -9.75
N PHE A 124 8.04 1.32 -8.54
CA PHE A 124 7.67 0.55 -7.36
C PHE A 124 6.22 0.05 -7.46
N LEU A 125 5.30 0.95 -7.74
CA LEU A 125 3.88 0.58 -7.87
C LEU A 125 3.64 -0.35 -9.06
N GLU A 126 4.38 -0.15 -10.16
CA GLU A 126 4.35 -1.03 -11.34
C GLU A 126 4.81 -2.45 -11.01
N ALA A 127 5.90 -2.60 -10.26
CA ALA A 127 6.40 -3.91 -9.83
C ALA A 127 5.35 -4.72 -9.05
N PHE A 128 4.43 -4.04 -8.36
CA PHE A 128 3.31 -4.65 -7.63
C PHE A 128 1.96 -4.61 -8.37
N ASN A 129 2.01 -4.62 -9.70
CA ASN A 129 0.83 -4.71 -10.58
C ASN A 129 -0.15 -3.53 -10.45
N GLN A 130 0.33 -2.31 -10.19
CA GLN A 130 -0.54 -1.15 -10.33
C GLN A 130 -0.99 -1.02 -11.79
N PRO A 131 -2.31 -0.93 -12.07
CA PRO A 131 -2.79 -0.72 -13.43
C PRO A 131 -2.23 0.56 -14.05
N GLY A 132 -1.86 0.49 -15.33
CA GLY A 132 -1.43 1.66 -16.07
C GLY A 132 -2.55 2.71 -16.18
N PRO A 133 -2.20 4.00 -16.27
CA PRO A 133 -3.18 5.08 -16.38
C PRO A 133 -3.80 5.22 -17.78
N ASP A 134 -3.31 4.46 -18.74
CA ASP A 134 -3.64 4.64 -20.16
C ASP A 134 -4.85 3.82 -20.61
N ALA A 135 -5.24 2.80 -19.85
CA ALA A 135 -6.36 1.91 -20.16
C ALA A 135 -7.22 1.62 -18.93
N SER A 136 -8.49 1.31 -19.18
CA SER A 136 -9.39 0.78 -18.13
C SER A 136 -8.92 -0.59 -17.69
N CYS A 137 -8.96 -0.84 -16.38
CA CYS A 137 -8.63 -2.12 -15.78
C CYS A 137 -9.87 -2.68 -15.09
N GLU A 138 -10.45 -3.73 -15.66
CA GLU A 138 -11.62 -4.40 -15.08
C GLU A 138 -11.25 -5.23 -13.84
N LEU A 139 -10.12 -5.93 -13.93
CA LEU A 139 -9.59 -6.79 -12.88
C LEU A 139 -8.10 -6.56 -12.71
N ARG A 140 -7.67 -6.28 -11.49
CA ARG A 140 -6.24 -6.14 -11.19
C ARG A 140 -5.57 -7.50 -11.20
N GLU A 141 -4.46 -7.59 -11.88
CA GLU A 141 -3.61 -8.77 -11.83
C GLU A 141 -2.97 -8.89 -10.44
N SER A 142 -2.81 -10.13 -10.01
CA SER A 142 -2.06 -10.46 -8.79
C SER A 142 -1.01 -11.49 -9.16
N SER A 143 0.25 -11.11 -9.05
CA SER A 143 1.39 -11.96 -9.35
C SER A 143 2.32 -12.09 -8.15
N THR A 144 3.08 -13.17 -8.12
CA THR A 144 4.18 -13.37 -7.18
C THR A 144 5.41 -13.73 -7.98
N VAL A 145 6.27 -12.76 -8.20
CA VAL A 145 7.44 -12.88 -9.06
C VAL A 145 8.71 -12.37 -8.35
N ALA A 146 9.85 -12.89 -8.72
CA ALA A 146 11.14 -12.53 -8.11
C ALA A 146 11.45 -11.02 -8.13
N PRO A 147 11.14 -10.25 -9.19
CA PRO A 147 11.36 -8.80 -9.19
C PRO A 147 10.70 -8.06 -8.02
N GLN A 148 9.54 -8.51 -7.53
CA GLN A 148 8.86 -7.88 -6.39
C GLN A 148 9.68 -8.02 -5.09
N ALA A 149 10.29 -9.19 -4.86
CA ALA A 149 11.16 -9.38 -3.71
C ALA A 149 12.43 -8.55 -3.82
N LEU A 150 13.01 -8.46 -5.02
CA LEU A 150 14.19 -7.63 -5.28
C LEU A 150 13.88 -6.14 -5.11
N THR A 151 12.71 -5.69 -5.53
CA THR A 151 12.25 -4.31 -5.31
C THR A 151 12.14 -4.00 -3.82
N LEU A 152 11.56 -4.89 -3.01
CA LEU A 152 11.47 -4.70 -1.56
C LEU A 152 12.84 -4.69 -0.87
N LEU A 153 13.85 -5.34 -1.44
CA LEU A 153 15.19 -5.36 -0.88
C LEU A 153 16.05 -4.16 -1.30
N ASN A 154 15.87 -3.66 -2.52
CA ASN A 154 16.83 -2.76 -3.16
C ASN A 154 16.25 -1.37 -3.48
N ALA A 155 14.92 -1.19 -3.50
CA ALA A 155 14.37 0.12 -3.84
C ALA A 155 14.70 1.16 -2.76
N GLU A 156 15.17 2.33 -3.17
CA GLU A 156 15.55 3.45 -2.31
C GLU A 156 14.40 3.85 -1.38
N GLU A 157 13.20 3.95 -1.91
CA GLU A 157 12.02 4.29 -1.10
C GLU A 157 11.74 3.26 0.01
N VAL A 158 12.04 1.98 -0.20
CA VAL A 158 11.89 0.94 0.84
C VAL A 158 12.96 1.10 1.91
N GLN A 159 14.21 1.38 1.50
CA GLN A 159 15.31 1.62 2.44
C GLN A 159 15.05 2.86 3.31
N ASP A 160 14.57 3.94 2.72
CA ASP A 160 14.20 5.15 3.45
C ASP A 160 13.10 4.89 4.47
N ARG A 161 12.05 4.14 4.09
CA ARG A 161 10.98 3.74 5.02
C ARG A 161 11.49 2.81 6.11
N ALA A 162 12.43 1.92 5.80
CA ALA A 162 13.06 1.06 6.80
C ALA A 162 13.90 1.85 7.81
N LEU A 163 14.66 2.84 7.36
CA LEU A 163 15.41 3.75 8.23
C LEU A 163 14.49 4.59 9.12
N ALA A 164 13.44 5.16 8.56
CA ALA A 164 12.43 5.91 9.32
C ALA A 164 11.72 5.03 10.35
N PHE A 165 11.41 3.78 10.00
CA PHE A 165 10.83 2.80 10.92
C PHE A 165 11.78 2.46 12.06
N ALA A 166 13.05 2.21 11.77
CA ALA A 166 14.06 1.98 12.79
C ALA A 166 14.19 3.18 13.75
N ALA A 167 14.25 4.40 13.21
CA ALA A 167 14.30 5.62 14.01
C ALA A 167 13.07 5.78 14.91
N ARG A 168 11.87 5.47 14.39
CA ARG A 168 10.64 5.44 15.18
C ARG A 168 10.72 4.46 16.34
N LEU A 169 11.13 3.22 16.08
CA LEU A 169 11.23 2.16 17.09
C LEU A 169 12.21 2.53 18.21
N LEU A 170 13.39 3.07 17.85
CA LEU A 170 14.39 3.54 18.81
C LEU A 170 13.90 4.71 19.66
N LYS A 171 13.05 5.56 19.10
CA LYS A 171 12.45 6.70 19.83
C LYS A 171 11.33 6.25 20.78
N GLU A 172 10.53 5.27 20.40
CA GLU A 172 9.37 4.80 21.17
C GLU A 172 9.75 3.84 22.30
N ASN A 173 10.86 3.09 22.17
CA ASN A 173 11.23 2.00 23.08
C ASN A 173 12.67 2.13 23.57
N ARG A 174 12.95 1.59 24.77
CA ARG A 174 14.23 1.75 25.43
C ARG A 174 15.10 0.49 25.49
N ASN A 175 14.52 -0.68 25.23
CA ASN A 175 15.25 -1.95 25.25
C ASN A 175 14.97 -2.79 24.01
N ASP A 176 15.92 -3.64 23.65
CA ASP A 176 15.91 -4.42 22.40
C ASP A 176 14.70 -5.37 22.30
N SER A 177 14.29 -5.96 23.41
CA SER A 177 13.14 -6.88 23.43
C SER A 177 11.85 -6.16 23.08
N GLU A 178 11.63 -4.97 23.64
CA GLU A 178 10.45 -4.13 23.31
C GLU A 178 10.51 -3.63 21.88
N ILE A 179 11.70 -3.24 21.39
CA ILE A 179 11.92 -2.81 20.01
C ILE A 179 11.51 -3.93 19.04
N ILE A 180 12.00 -5.15 19.26
CA ILE A 180 11.70 -6.31 18.42
C ILE A 180 10.20 -6.61 18.46
N LYS A 181 9.61 -6.71 19.65
CA LYS A 181 8.18 -6.96 19.81
C LYS A 181 7.35 -5.90 19.07
N ARG A 182 7.67 -4.63 19.28
CA ARG A 182 6.97 -3.51 18.66
C ARG A 182 7.11 -3.51 17.15
N ALA A 183 8.28 -3.87 16.63
CA ALA A 183 8.50 -4.02 15.19
C ALA A 183 7.57 -5.07 14.58
N PHE A 184 7.45 -6.24 15.20
CA PHE A 184 6.54 -7.29 14.74
C PHE A 184 5.07 -6.88 14.83
N GLU A 185 4.67 -6.22 15.93
CA GLU A 185 3.30 -5.71 16.08
C GLU A 185 2.93 -4.72 14.96
N LEU A 186 3.80 -3.75 14.69
CA LEU A 186 3.54 -2.71 13.68
C LEU A 186 3.60 -3.26 12.25
N ALA A 187 4.61 -4.07 11.93
CA ALA A 187 4.81 -4.55 10.57
C ALA A 187 3.91 -5.72 10.19
N LEU A 188 3.61 -6.61 11.13
CA LEU A 188 2.92 -7.88 10.87
C LEU A 188 1.58 -8.01 11.60
N GLY A 189 1.21 -7.06 12.46
CA GLY A 189 -0.03 -7.10 13.25
C GLY A 189 -0.06 -8.23 14.29
N ARG A 190 1.11 -8.72 14.72
CA ARG A 190 1.27 -9.78 15.72
C ARG A 190 2.51 -9.56 16.57
N ALA A 191 2.47 -9.98 17.82
CA ALA A 191 3.61 -10.03 18.72
C ALA A 191 4.50 -11.25 18.45
#